data_a24029460e576a7ec6b116f98d97261c
#
_entry.id   a24029460e576a7ec6b116f98d97261c
#
_cell.length_a   1.000
_cell.length_b   1.000
_cell.length_c   1.000
_cell.angle_alpha   90.00
_cell.angle_beta   90.00
_cell.angle_gamma   90.00
#
_symmetry.space_group_name_H-M   'P 1'
#
loop_
_entity.id
_entity.type
_entity.pdbx_description
1 polymer ?
#
loop_
_entity_poly.entity_id
_entity_poly.type
_entity_poly.pdbx_seq_one_letter_code
_entity_poly.pdbx_strand_id
1 'polypeptide(L)'
;VEGPFMFIKDGKYYFMWSEGGWTGPDYSVAYAISDSPFGPFKREDKILQQDPEIATGAGHHSVIHPQDSDDYYMVYHRRPLDETDQNSRETCIDRMYFDENGRIKTVKITNEGVEAHPLD
;
A
#
# COMPACT_ATOMS: atom_id res chain seq x y z
N VAL A 1 -4.45 -5.57 -13.53
CA VAL A 1 -4.77 -5.24 -12.13
C VAL A 1 -4.96 -6.51 -11.32
N GLU A 2 -4.58 -6.49 -10.05
CA GLU A 2 -4.69 -7.63 -9.14
C GLU A 2 -4.65 -7.14 -7.68
N GLY A 3 -4.75 -8.08 -6.72
CA GLY A 3 -4.59 -7.79 -5.31
C GLY A 3 -5.59 -6.77 -4.77
N PRO A 4 -6.89 -6.94 -5.01
CA PRO A 4 -7.88 -5.98 -4.52
C PRO A 4 -7.94 -6.00 -2.99
N PHE A 5 -8.08 -4.82 -2.41
CA PHE A 5 -8.21 -4.65 -0.97
C PHE A 5 -9.12 -3.46 -0.68
N MET A 6 -9.99 -3.60 0.30
CA MET A 6 -10.88 -2.50 0.68
C MET A 6 -10.90 -2.33 2.20
N PHE A 7 -10.87 -1.07 2.65
CA PHE A 7 -11.09 -0.74 4.06
C PHE A 7 -11.97 0.49 4.17
N ILE A 8 -12.49 0.70 5.37
CA ILE A 8 -13.35 1.83 5.69
C ILE A 8 -12.64 2.74 6.68
N LYS A 9 -12.69 4.03 6.42
CA LYS A 9 -12.20 5.04 7.35
C LYS A 9 -13.09 6.27 7.26
N ASP A 10 -13.60 6.72 8.41
CA ASP A 10 -14.44 7.91 8.50
C ASP A 10 -15.64 7.88 7.54
N GLY A 11 -16.26 6.70 7.41
CA GLY A 11 -17.43 6.52 6.55
C GLY A 11 -17.13 6.43 5.07
N LYS A 12 -15.87 6.48 4.68
CA LYS A 12 -15.44 6.34 3.28
C LYS A 12 -14.89 4.96 3.01
N TYR A 13 -15.12 4.48 1.80
CA TYR A 13 -14.64 3.18 1.33
C TYR A 13 -13.42 3.41 0.45
N TYR A 14 -12.28 2.84 0.86
CA TYR A 14 -11.02 2.93 0.14
C TYR A 14 -10.79 1.61 -0.58
N PHE A 15 -10.92 1.63 -1.89
CA PHE A 15 -10.71 0.44 -2.71
C PHE A 15 -9.34 0.54 -3.37
N MET A 16 -8.48 -0.44 -3.09
CA MET A 16 -7.09 -0.45 -3.51
C MET A 16 -6.80 -1.67 -4.37
N TRP A 17 -5.81 -1.55 -5.25
CA TRP A 17 -5.39 -2.65 -6.13
C TRP A 17 -3.97 -2.42 -6.60
N SER A 18 -3.33 -3.51 -7.09
CA SER A 18 -2.05 -3.41 -7.77
C SER A 18 -2.28 -3.26 -9.27
N GLU A 19 -1.48 -2.44 -9.90
CA GLU A 19 -1.51 -2.22 -11.35
C GLU A 19 -0.08 -2.16 -11.90
N GLY A 20 0.04 -2.24 -13.22
CA GLY A 20 1.32 -2.36 -13.90
C GLY A 20 1.81 -3.81 -13.93
N GLY A 21 2.87 -4.06 -14.68
CA GLY A 21 3.47 -5.40 -14.75
C GLY A 21 4.28 -5.72 -13.52
N TRP A 22 3.95 -6.82 -12.82
CA TRP A 22 4.62 -7.18 -11.56
C TRP A 22 6.12 -7.49 -11.69
N THR A 23 6.60 -7.68 -12.91
CA THR A 23 8.02 -7.91 -13.18
C THR A 23 8.76 -6.64 -13.57
N GLY A 24 8.06 -5.53 -13.78
CA GLY A 24 8.63 -4.29 -14.27
C GLY A 24 8.54 -3.13 -13.29
N PRO A 25 9.07 -1.98 -13.68
CA PRO A 25 9.12 -0.81 -12.79
C PRO A 25 7.78 -0.11 -12.59
N ASP A 26 6.78 -0.41 -13.42
CA ASP A 26 5.46 0.23 -13.33
C ASP A 26 4.54 -0.43 -12.31
N TYR A 27 4.97 -1.54 -11.70
CA TYR A 27 4.19 -2.19 -10.66
C TYR A 27 3.97 -1.25 -9.47
N SER A 28 2.73 -1.09 -9.07
CA SER A 28 2.37 -0.07 -8.09
C SER A 28 1.03 -0.41 -7.44
N VAL A 29 0.70 0.30 -6.37
CA VAL A 29 -0.63 0.25 -5.75
C VAL A 29 -1.31 1.58 -5.98
N ALA A 30 -2.55 1.51 -6.46
CA ALA A 30 -3.43 2.65 -6.66
C ALA A 30 -4.71 2.48 -5.84
N TYR A 31 -5.50 3.53 -5.71
CA TYR A 31 -6.74 3.47 -4.97
C TYR A 31 -7.80 4.41 -5.49
N ALA A 32 -9.04 4.14 -5.07
CA ALA A 32 -10.21 4.94 -5.33
C ALA A 32 -11.05 5.06 -4.06
N ILE A 33 -11.85 6.10 -3.97
CA ILE A 33 -12.71 6.36 -2.81
C ILE A 33 -14.17 6.42 -3.25
N SER A 34 -15.06 5.92 -2.37
CA SER A 34 -16.51 6.03 -2.54
C SER A 34 -17.20 6.21 -1.19
N ASP A 35 -18.41 6.75 -1.23
CA ASP A 35 -19.31 6.83 -0.07
C ASP A 35 -20.06 5.51 0.16
N SER A 36 -19.95 4.55 -0.75
CA SER A 36 -20.66 3.28 -0.72
C SER A 36 -19.72 2.15 -1.12
N PRO A 37 -19.86 0.94 -0.55
CA PRO A 37 -19.05 -0.20 -0.96
C PRO A 37 -19.30 -0.63 -2.41
N PHE A 38 -20.39 -0.18 -3.00
CA PHE A 38 -20.77 -0.51 -4.37
C PHE A 38 -20.40 0.59 -5.36
N GLY A 39 -19.77 1.66 -4.89
CA GLY A 39 -19.42 2.80 -5.73
C GLY A 39 -20.55 3.81 -5.88
N PRO A 40 -20.42 4.76 -6.81
CA PRO A 40 -19.30 4.88 -7.75
C PRO A 40 -17.98 5.25 -7.05
N PHE A 41 -16.89 4.65 -7.52
CA PHE A 41 -15.56 4.93 -7.00
C PHE A 41 -14.87 5.95 -7.87
N LYS A 42 -14.26 6.94 -7.22
CA LYS A 42 -13.42 7.92 -7.88
C LYS A 42 -11.96 7.55 -7.66
N ARG A 43 -11.25 7.26 -8.76
CA ARG A 43 -9.81 7.01 -8.70
C ARG A 43 -9.09 8.25 -8.19
N GLU A 44 -8.20 8.06 -7.23
CA GLU A 44 -7.39 9.15 -6.69
C GLU A 44 -5.96 9.09 -7.27
N ASP A 45 -5.11 8.18 -6.80
CA ASP A 45 -3.72 8.19 -7.23
C ASP A 45 -3.04 6.83 -7.00
N LYS A 46 -1.81 6.71 -7.47
CA LYS A 46 -0.87 5.69 -7.05
C LYS A 46 -0.23 6.12 -5.74
N ILE A 47 -0.13 5.21 -4.77
CA ILE A 47 0.38 5.55 -3.45
C ILE A 47 1.52 4.65 -2.98
N LEU A 48 1.82 3.59 -3.71
CA LEU A 48 2.98 2.76 -3.47
C LEU A 48 3.67 2.45 -4.79
N GLN A 49 4.95 2.77 -4.88
CA GLN A 49 5.78 2.48 -6.04
C GLN A 49 7.16 2.07 -5.55
N GLN A 50 7.92 1.41 -6.41
CA GLN A 50 9.30 1.07 -6.07
C GLN A 50 10.12 2.34 -5.84
N ASP A 51 11.14 2.21 -5.00
CA ASP A 51 12.22 3.18 -4.87
C ASP A 51 13.51 2.46 -5.28
N PRO A 52 14.08 2.76 -6.45
CA PRO A 52 15.25 2.04 -6.95
C PRO A 52 16.50 2.14 -6.07
N GLU A 53 16.52 3.04 -5.10
CA GLU A 53 17.60 3.15 -4.12
C GLU A 53 17.41 2.22 -2.93
N ILE A 54 16.22 1.67 -2.75
CA ILE A 54 15.88 0.82 -1.61
C ILE A 54 15.49 -0.58 -2.04
N ALA A 55 14.52 -0.68 -2.95
CA ALA A 55 14.04 -1.97 -3.45
C ALA A 55 13.15 -1.76 -4.68
N THR A 56 13.00 -2.81 -5.47
CA THR A 56 12.16 -2.79 -6.66
C THR A 56 10.90 -3.66 -6.45
N GLY A 57 9.96 -3.58 -7.38
CA GLY A 57 8.81 -4.48 -7.44
C GLY A 57 7.82 -4.35 -6.28
N ALA A 58 7.70 -3.18 -5.67
CA ALA A 58 6.78 -2.96 -4.55
C ALA A 58 5.32 -3.03 -5.02
N GLY A 59 4.52 -3.84 -4.34
CA GLY A 59 3.10 -3.97 -4.67
C GLY A 59 2.41 -5.10 -3.91
N HIS A 60 1.21 -5.47 -4.35
CA HIS A 60 0.36 -6.54 -3.82
C HIS A 60 0.25 -6.46 -2.29
N HIS A 61 -0.44 -5.45 -1.82
CA HIS A 61 -0.46 -5.02 -0.42
C HIS A 61 -1.68 -5.52 0.34
N SER A 62 -1.63 -5.30 1.65
CA SER A 62 -2.78 -5.24 2.54
C SER A 62 -2.60 -4.06 3.49
N VAL A 63 -3.67 -3.69 4.20
CA VAL A 63 -3.64 -2.58 5.16
C VAL A 63 -3.95 -3.13 6.54
N ILE A 64 -3.16 -2.71 7.52
CA ILE A 64 -3.40 -3.01 8.93
C ILE A 64 -3.75 -1.72 9.65
N HIS A 65 -4.80 -1.78 10.45
CA HIS A 65 -5.21 -0.70 11.34
C HIS A 65 -5.40 -1.29 12.73
N PRO A 66 -4.45 -1.10 13.65
CA PRO A 66 -4.60 -1.62 15.02
C PRO A 66 -5.83 -1.01 15.69
N GLN A 67 -6.53 -1.84 16.45
CA GLN A 67 -7.72 -1.42 17.18
C GLN A 67 -7.35 -0.31 18.19
N ASP A 68 -8.23 0.67 18.33
CA ASP A 68 -8.05 1.81 19.23
C ASP A 68 -6.83 2.67 18.92
N SER A 69 -6.39 2.68 17.66
CA SER A 69 -5.27 3.47 17.18
C SER A 69 -5.68 4.25 15.93
N ASP A 70 -5.04 5.38 15.71
CA ASP A 70 -5.18 6.13 14.45
C ASP A 70 -4.11 5.73 13.43
N ASP A 71 -3.29 4.73 13.77
CA ASP A 71 -2.18 4.31 12.92
C ASP A 71 -2.63 3.33 11.87
N TYR A 72 -2.17 3.54 10.63
CA TYR A 72 -2.39 2.65 9.50
C TYR A 72 -1.04 2.21 8.94
N TYR A 73 -0.97 0.95 8.54
CA TYR A 73 0.24 0.37 7.99
C TYR A 73 -0.08 -0.34 6.68
N MET A 74 0.84 -0.21 5.73
CA MET A 74 0.79 -0.98 4.50
C MET A 74 1.76 -2.14 4.61
N VAL A 75 1.24 -3.34 4.44
CA VAL A 75 2.04 -4.57 4.33
C VAL A 75 2.07 -4.94 2.85
N TYR A 76 3.24 -5.14 2.31
CA TYR A 76 3.43 -5.38 0.88
C TYR A 76 4.66 -6.22 0.65
N HIS A 77 4.88 -6.65 -0.57
CA HIS A 77 6.13 -7.31 -0.92
C HIS A 77 6.95 -6.45 -1.87
N ARG A 78 8.24 -6.68 -1.86
CA ARG A 78 9.19 -6.02 -2.73
C ARG A 78 10.36 -6.97 -3.01
N ARG A 79 11.23 -6.58 -3.92
CA ARG A 79 12.42 -7.35 -4.28
C ARG A 79 13.67 -6.57 -3.85
N PRO A 80 14.59 -7.22 -3.10
CA PRO A 80 15.87 -6.59 -2.76
C PRO A 80 16.65 -6.17 -4.01
N LEU A 81 17.47 -5.12 -3.89
CA LEU A 81 18.20 -4.56 -5.04
C LEU A 81 19.20 -5.54 -5.65
N ASP A 82 19.76 -6.44 -4.84
CA ASP A 82 20.74 -7.42 -5.29
C ASP A 82 20.11 -8.68 -5.90
N GLU A 83 18.78 -8.77 -5.89
CA GLU A 83 18.06 -9.90 -6.44
C GLU A 83 17.65 -9.66 -7.88
N THR A 84 17.92 -10.65 -8.74
CA THR A 84 17.55 -10.61 -10.15
C THR A 84 16.40 -11.54 -10.50
N ASP A 85 16.07 -12.50 -9.60
CA ASP A 85 14.95 -13.39 -9.81
C ASP A 85 13.63 -12.63 -9.63
N GLN A 86 12.81 -12.63 -10.67
CA GLN A 86 11.52 -11.93 -10.66
C GLN A 86 10.56 -12.47 -9.60
N ASN A 87 10.76 -13.70 -9.15
CA ASN A 87 9.94 -14.32 -8.11
C ASN A 87 10.48 -14.06 -6.71
N SER A 88 11.62 -13.41 -6.57
CA SER A 88 12.14 -13.03 -5.25
C SER A 88 11.25 -11.97 -4.62
N ARG A 89 10.81 -12.24 -3.41
CA ARG A 89 9.94 -11.33 -2.65
C ARG A 89 10.32 -11.35 -1.19
N GLU A 90 10.34 -10.18 -0.60
CA GLU A 90 10.39 -10.03 0.85
C GLU A 90 9.16 -9.27 1.32
N THR A 91 8.62 -9.67 2.47
CA THR A 91 7.49 -8.98 3.08
C THR A 91 7.98 -7.77 3.84
N CYS A 92 7.31 -6.64 3.62
CA CYS A 92 7.68 -5.37 4.22
C CYS A 92 6.46 -4.70 4.83
N ILE A 93 6.71 -3.82 5.78
CA ILE A 93 5.67 -3.01 6.39
C ILE A 93 6.19 -1.58 6.53
N ASP A 94 5.40 -0.63 6.06
CA ASP A 94 5.69 0.78 6.20
C ASP A 94 4.44 1.54 6.61
N ARG A 95 4.63 2.70 7.18
CA ARG A 95 3.54 3.53 7.68
C ARG A 95 2.74 4.15 6.54
N MET A 96 1.42 4.13 6.67
CA MET A 96 0.51 4.78 5.73
C MET A 96 -0.13 5.99 6.40
N TYR A 97 -0.03 7.16 5.78
CA TYR A 97 -0.56 8.42 6.30
C TYR A 97 -1.66 8.95 5.41
N PHE A 98 -2.54 9.76 6.01
CA PHE A 98 -3.62 10.45 5.30
C PHE A 98 -3.41 11.96 5.43
N ASP A 99 -3.85 12.69 4.42
CA ASP A 99 -3.89 14.15 4.53
C ASP A 99 -5.20 14.60 5.19
N GLU A 100 -5.36 15.90 5.34
CA GLU A 100 -6.52 16.49 6.00
C GLU A 100 -7.84 16.27 5.25
N ASN A 101 -7.77 15.90 3.97
CA ASN A 101 -8.93 15.61 3.13
C ASN A 101 -9.23 14.10 3.05
N GLY A 102 -8.53 13.28 3.81
CA GLY A 102 -8.71 11.84 3.83
C GLY A 102 -8.05 11.12 2.66
N ARG A 103 -7.19 11.77 1.90
CA ARG A 103 -6.42 11.13 0.85
C ARG A 103 -5.20 10.43 1.41
N ILE A 104 -4.88 9.27 0.85
CA ILE A 104 -3.68 8.53 1.23
C ILE A 104 -2.47 9.25 0.65
N LYS A 105 -1.51 9.57 1.50
CA LYS A 105 -0.22 10.11 1.05
C LYS A 105 0.62 8.99 0.42
N THR A 106 1.50 9.34 -0.50
CA THR A 106 2.45 8.38 -1.06
C THR A 106 3.21 7.70 0.06
N VAL A 107 3.19 6.37 0.06
CA VAL A 107 3.89 5.57 1.06
C VAL A 107 5.38 5.61 0.76
N LYS A 108 6.16 6.00 1.76
CA LYS A 108 7.62 5.98 1.67
C LYS A 108 8.10 4.59 2.08
N ILE A 109 8.68 3.86 1.13
CA ILE A 109 9.29 2.56 1.47
C ILE A 109 10.59 2.81 2.21
N THR A 110 10.88 1.96 3.21
CA THR A 110 12.07 2.11 4.06
C THR A 110 12.80 0.78 4.21
N ASN A 111 14.06 0.85 4.62
CA ASN A 111 14.82 -0.32 5.02
C ASN A 111 14.47 -0.74 6.45
N GLU A 112 14.07 0.22 7.29
CA GLU A 112 13.86 0.02 8.71
C GLU A 112 12.49 -0.59 9.04
N GLY A 113 11.48 -0.33 8.21
CA GLY A 113 10.11 -0.71 8.51
C GLY A 113 9.50 0.16 9.60
N VAL A 114 8.77 -0.46 10.50
CA VAL A 114 8.05 0.23 11.57
C VAL A 114 8.38 -0.36 12.93
N GLU A 115 8.18 0.43 13.97
CA GLU A 115 8.32 -0.06 15.35
C GLU A 115 7.19 -1.02 15.71
N ALA A 116 7.45 -1.91 16.64
CA ALA A 116 6.45 -2.83 17.14
C ALA A 116 5.26 -2.06 17.75
N HIS A 117 4.06 -2.53 17.49
CA HIS A 117 2.83 -1.96 18.02
C HIS A 117 2.09 -3.04 18.80
N PRO A 118 1.73 -2.80 20.09
CA PRO A 118 0.91 -3.75 20.82
C PRO A 118 -0.46 -3.93 20.16
N LEU A 119 -0.96 -5.14 20.17
CA LEU A 119 -2.26 -5.47 19.56
C LEU A 119 -3.39 -5.55 20.57
N ASP A 120 -3.09 -5.44 21.83
CA ASP A 120 -4.06 -5.56 22.96
C ASP A 120 -4.07 -4.34 23.85
#